data_44ce4f4fae1d6659143f4dc13c44d26c
#
_entry.id   44ce4f4fae1d6659143f4dc13c44d26c
#
_cell.length_a   1.000
_cell.length_b   1.000
_cell.length_c   1.000
_cell.angle_alpha   90.00
_cell.angle_beta   90.00
_cell.angle_gamma   90.00
#
_symmetry.space_group_name_H-M   'P 1'
#
loop_
_entity.id
_entity.type
_entity.pdbx_description
1 polymer ?
#
loop_
_entity_poly.entity_id
_entity_poly.type
_entity_poly.pdbx_seq_one_letter_code
_entity_poly.pdbx_strand_id
1 'polypeptide(L)'
;AGPFEIAISPSRFELSGRNTQRIGQSMDIQNLGGTATEVSVRTIDWTYSPEGHITYHDALLPGSCRPWVTLERKLVRVPARGKAAFRFQVDVPVDAQRGECRFMLAVEGVEPAHKALIESGGASLSLPVNGRIAVAVYMALNGAQPQLEMRSVGVKDIGGTRKPVVTVHNSARVLSMTARP
;
A
#
# COMPACT_ATOMS: atom_id res chain seq x y z
N ALA A 1 11.51 -8.82 -20.46
CA ALA A 1 11.30 -8.18 -19.15
C ALA A 1 9.84 -7.72 -19.05
N GLY A 2 9.19 -7.98 -17.91
CA GLY A 2 7.83 -7.54 -17.65
C GLY A 2 7.75 -6.01 -17.58
N PRO A 3 6.58 -5.42 -17.87
CA PRO A 3 6.41 -3.98 -17.95
C PRO A 3 6.54 -3.25 -16.62
N PHE A 4 6.38 -3.96 -15.48
CA PHE A 4 6.48 -3.35 -14.15
C PHE A 4 7.10 -4.34 -13.18
N GLU A 5 8.40 -4.22 -12.98
CA GLU A 5 9.19 -5.12 -12.13
C GLU A 5 9.72 -4.37 -10.92
N ILE A 6 8.81 -3.90 -10.06
CA ILE A 6 9.13 -3.15 -8.86
C ILE A 6 8.84 -3.99 -7.62
N ALA A 7 9.76 -3.97 -6.67
CA ALA A 7 9.57 -4.51 -5.33
C ALA A 7 9.74 -3.39 -4.31
N ILE A 8 8.95 -3.41 -3.25
CA ILE A 8 9.00 -2.40 -2.20
C ILE A 8 9.22 -3.06 -0.85
N SER A 9 10.11 -2.49 -0.07
CA SER A 9 10.42 -2.97 1.27
C SER A 9 10.54 -1.78 2.25
N PRO A 10 9.86 -1.82 3.39
CA PRO A 10 8.94 -2.86 3.84
C PRO A 10 7.60 -2.83 3.05
N SER A 11 6.85 -3.91 3.12
CA SER A 11 5.56 -4.02 2.42
C SER A 11 4.40 -3.33 3.14
N ARG A 12 4.60 -2.98 4.41
CA ARG A 12 3.64 -2.25 5.26
C ARG A 12 4.37 -1.55 6.39
N PHE A 13 3.74 -0.55 6.98
CA PHE A 13 4.23 0.15 8.14
C PHE A 13 3.22 0.07 9.27
N GLU A 14 3.71 -0.18 10.49
CA GLU A 14 2.95 -0.09 11.72
C GLU A 14 3.66 0.92 12.62
N LEU A 15 3.09 2.11 12.74
CA LEU A 15 3.70 3.24 13.40
C LEU A 15 2.92 3.63 14.66
N SER A 16 3.61 4.26 15.58
CA SER A 16 3.02 4.83 16.79
C SER A 16 3.48 6.28 16.94
N GLY A 17 2.57 7.14 17.36
CA GLY A 17 2.89 8.55 17.54
C GLY A 17 2.01 9.21 18.59
N ARG A 18 2.52 10.34 19.09
CA ARG A 18 1.82 11.21 20.04
C ARG A 18 1.58 12.59 19.42
N ASN A 19 0.67 13.33 19.99
CA ASN A 19 0.40 14.71 19.57
C ASN A 19 1.68 15.51 19.43
N THR A 20 1.76 16.30 18.38
CA THR A 20 2.91 17.14 17.99
C THR A 20 4.15 16.38 17.54
N GLN A 21 4.15 15.07 17.56
CA GLN A 21 5.28 14.26 17.11
C GLN A 21 5.36 14.22 15.59
N ARG A 22 6.58 14.32 15.08
CA ARG A 22 6.91 14.11 13.68
C ARG A 22 7.57 12.73 13.53
N ILE A 23 7.01 11.89 12.69
CA ILE A 23 7.48 10.52 12.49
C ILE A 23 7.96 10.38 11.05
N GLY A 24 9.26 10.21 10.87
CA GLY A 24 9.86 9.96 9.56
C GLY A 24 10.03 8.48 9.31
N GLN A 25 9.79 8.06 8.08
CA GLN A 25 9.99 6.68 7.63
C GLN A 25 10.61 6.64 6.24
N SER A 26 11.24 5.54 5.94
CA SER A 26 11.87 5.29 4.64
C SER A 26 11.47 3.92 4.11
N MET A 27 11.25 3.84 2.80
CA MET A 27 11.10 2.57 2.11
C MET A 27 12.05 2.50 0.94
N ASP A 28 12.43 1.28 0.56
CA ASP A 28 13.24 1.02 -0.62
C ASP A 28 12.33 0.62 -1.77
N ILE A 29 12.51 1.29 -2.90
CA ILE A 29 11.86 0.94 -4.17
C ILE A 29 12.92 0.29 -5.03
N GLN A 30 12.78 -0.99 -5.29
CA GLN A 30 13.73 -1.78 -6.05
C GLN A 30 13.20 -2.04 -7.45
N ASN A 31 14.05 -1.78 -8.45
CA ASN A 31 13.77 -2.11 -9.83
C ASN A 31 14.45 -3.43 -10.18
N LEU A 32 13.66 -4.46 -10.41
CA LEU A 32 14.13 -5.79 -10.79
C LEU A 32 14.37 -5.92 -12.30
N GLY A 33 13.93 -4.94 -13.07
CA GLY A 33 14.04 -4.93 -14.52
C GLY A 33 15.40 -4.44 -15.02
N GLY A 34 15.69 -4.74 -16.26
CA GLY A 34 16.94 -4.38 -16.94
C GLY A 34 16.97 -2.95 -17.50
N THR A 35 15.94 -2.15 -17.27
CA THR A 35 15.82 -0.77 -17.76
C THR A 35 15.46 0.15 -16.61
N ALA A 36 16.08 1.33 -16.55
CA ALA A 36 15.70 2.34 -15.57
C ALA A 36 14.22 2.69 -15.73
N THR A 37 13.53 2.91 -14.61
CA THR A 37 12.12 3.25 -14.62
C THR A 37 11.84 4.45 -13.71
N GLU A 38 10.70 5.10 -13.94
CA GLU A 38 10.22 6.17 -13.09
C GLU A 38 8.86 5.77 -12.50
N VAL A 39 8.69 6.01 -11.23
CA VAL A 39 7.44 5.74 -10.53
C VAL A 39 6.93 7.02 -9.85
N SER A 40 5.61 7.14 -9.75
CA SER A 40 4.97 8.15 -8.92
C SER A 40 4.59 7.56 -7.58
N VAL A 41 4.66 8.39 -6.54
CA VAL A 41 4.21 8.03 -5.19
C VAL A 41 3.18 9.05 -4.74
N ARG A 42 2.03 8.56 -4.29
CA ARG A 42 0.96 9.39 -3.74
C ARG A 42 0.24 8.67 -2.62
N THR A 43 -0.47 9.40 -1.80
CA THR A 43 -1.31 8.82 -0.75
C THR A 43 -2.70 8.52 -1.29
N ILE A 44 -3.25 7.39 -0.85
CA ILE A 44 -4.63 6.97 -1.13
C ILE A 44 -5.26 6.39 0.12
N ASP A 45 -6.55 6.18 0.09
CA ASP A 45 -7.29 5.43 1.10
C ASP A 45 -7.82 4.12 0.53
N TRP A 46 -8.34 3.26 1.39
CA TRP A 46 -8.97 2.01 0.95
C TRP A 46 -10.07 1.58 1.90
N THR A 47 -10.96 0.76 1.39
CA THR A 47 -11.99 0.09 2.18
C THR A 47 -11.97 -1.41 1.91
N TYR A 48 -12.45 -2.17 2.88
CA TYR A 48 -12.67 -3.59 2.76
C TYR A 48 -14.16 -3.87 2.67
N SER A 49 -14.55 -4.74 1.74
CA SER A 49 -15.90 -5.33 1.77
C SER A 49 -15.95 -6.50 2.76
N PRO A 50 -17.15 -6.92 3.22
CA PRO A 50 -17.30 -8.12 4.05
C PRO A 50 -16.72 -9.39 3.39
N GLU A 51 -16.68 -9.44 2.07
CA GLU A 51 -16.13 -10.55 1.29
C GLU A 51 -14.61 -10.49 1.15
N GLY A 52 -13.96 -9.45 1.72
CA GLY A 52 -12.51 -9.29 1.69
C GLY A 52 -11.97 -8.60 0.44
N HIS A 53 -12.82 -7.95 -0.35
CA HIS A 53 -12.39 -7.16 -1.49
C HIS A 53 -11.88 -5.79 -1.06
N ILE A 54 -10.74 -5.38 -1.60
CA ILE A 54 -10.17 -4.06 -1.38
C ILE A 54 -10.65 -3.11 -2.47
N THR A 55 -11.17 -1.96 -2.06
CA THR A 55 -11.46 -0.85 -2.97
C THR A 55 -10.54 0.32 -2.61
N TYR A 56 -9.82 0.83 -3.61
CA TYR A 56 -8.94 1.98 -3.47
C TYR A 56 -9.70 3.27 -3.74
N HIS A 57 -9.42 4.30 -2.93
CA HIS A 57 -10.09 5.59 -3.02
C HIS A 57 -9.05 6.71 -3.13
N ASP A 58 -9.17 7.52 -4.18
CA ASP A 58 -8.39 8.76 -4.29
C ASP A 58 -8.92 9.83 -3.35
N ALA A 59 -10.22 9.81 -3.09
CA ALA A 59 -10.86 10.73 -2.17
C ALA A 59 -10.44 10.45 -0.72
N LEU A 60 -10.35 11.52 0.06
CA LEU A 60 -10.06 11.42 1.50
C LEU A 60 -11.26 10.80 2.23
N LEU A 61 -11.01 9.72 2.95
CA LEU A 61 -12.03 9.06 3.76
C LEU A 61 -11.97 9.51 5.21
N PRO A 62 -13.09 9.40 5.96
CA PRO A 62 -13.09 9.62 7.40
C PRO A 62 -12.10 8.68 8.12
N GLY A 63 -11.36 9.20 9.09
CA GLY A 63 -10.41 8.42 9.87
C GLY A 63 -9.05 8.20 9.18
N SER A 64 -8.81 8.88 8.07
CA SER A 64 -7.52 8.83 7.37
C SER A 64 -6.52 9.82 7.95
N CYS A 65 -5.26 9.40 8.05
CA CYS A 65 -4.16 10.30 8.42
C CYS A 65 -3.51 10.99 7.20
N ARG A 66 -4.04 10.84 6.00
CA ARG A 66 -3.46 11.44 4.79
C ARG A 66 -3.16 12.94 4.92
N PRO A 67 -4.01 13.76 5.56
CA PRO A 67 -3.72 15.19 5.71
C PRO A 67 -2.43 15.50 6.50
N TRP A 68 -1.93 14.54 7.28
CA TRP A 68 -0.73 14.72 8.11
C TRP A 68 0.55 14.29 7.40
N VAL A 69 0.44 13.73 6.20
CA VAL A 69 1.54 13.10 5.49
C VAL A 69 2.23 14.08 4.56
N THR A 70 3.55 14.13 4.65
CA THR A 70 4.41 14.84 3.70
C THR A 70 5.30 13.83 3.00
N LEU A 71 5.26 13.85 1.68
CA LEU A 71 6.10 13.02 0.83
C LEU A 71 7.35 13.81 0.43
N GLU A 72 8.51 13.16 0.45
CA GLU A 72 9.78 13.75 0.04
C GLU A 72 9.73 14.28 -1.39
N ARG A 73 9.10 13.50 -2.27
CA ARG A 73 8.92 13.84 -3.69
C ARG A 73 7.77 13.00 -4.27
N LYS A 74 7.30 13.38 -5.43
CA LYS A 74 6.20 12.67 -6.10
C LYS A 74 6.68 11.69 -7.17
N LEU A 75 7.86 11.93 -7.72
CA LEU A 75 8.44 11.10 -8.77
C LEU A 75 9.77 10.55 -8.30
N VAL A 76 10.00 9.28 -8.58
CA VAL A 76 11.23 8.58 -8.19
C VAL A 76 11.77 7.83 -9.40
N ARG A 77 12.99 8.16 -9.78
CA ARG A 77 13.71 7.40 -10.82
C ARG A 77 14.49 6.29 -10.15
N VAL A 78 14.27 5.06 -10.60
CA VAL A 78 14.95 3.89 -10.07
C VAL A 78 15.81 3.29 -11.18
N PRO A 79 17.14 3.20 -10.99
CA PRO A 79 18.03 2.66 -12.01
C PRO A 79 17.74 1.17 -12.26
N ALA A 80 18.14 0.70 -13.44
CA ALA A 80 18.02 -0.69 -13.80
C ALA A 80 18.70 -1.57 -12.76
N ARG A 81 18.00 -2.59 -12.26
CA ARG A 81 18.48 -3.54 -11.25
C ARG A 81 19.00 -2.89 -9.97
N GLY A 82 18.61 -1.64 -9.75
CA GLY A 82 18.99 -0.85 -8.60
C GLY A 82 17.81 -0.55 -7.69
N LYS A 83 18.06 0.28 -6.69
CA LYS A 83 17.04 0.72 -5.75
C LYS A 83 17.16 2.21 -5.48
N ALA A 84 16.05 2.81 -5.05
CA ALA A 84 15.99 4.18 -4.57
C ALA A 84 15.28 4.20 -3.21
N ALA A 85 15.83 4.94 -2.27
CA ALA A 85 15.18 5.18 -1.01
C ALA A 85 14.12 6.27 -1.19
N PHE A 86 12.96 6.08 -0.59
CA PHE A 86 11.89 7.05 -0.57
C PHE A 86 11.48 7.35 0.88
N ARG A 87 11.39 8.62 1.21
CA ARG A 87 11.07 9.06 2.57
C ARG A 87 9.73 9.77 2.63
N PHE A 88 9.05 9.56 3.73
CA PHE A 88 7.83 10.28 4.07
C PHE A 88 7.79 10.56 5.56
N GLN A 89 7.00 11.51 5.97
CA GLN A 89 6.80 11.83 7.37
C GLN A 89 5.33 12.03 7.67
N VAL A 90 4.96 11.72 8.91
CA VAL A 90 3.63 11.96 9.44
C VAL A 90 3.75 12.95 10.58
N ASP A 91 3.08 14.10 10.46
CA ASP A 91 3.04 15.13 11.50
C ASP A 91 1.73 15.01 12.27
N VAL A 92 1.80 14.48 13.49
CA VAL A 92 0.61 14.28 14.32
C VAL A 92 0.17 15.63 14.87
N PRO A 93 -1.08 16.08 14.62
CA PRO A 93 -1.54 17.37 15.10
C PRO A 93 -1.70 17.41 16.63
N VAL A 94 -1.75 18.62 17.16
CA VAL A 94 -1.86 18.86 18.60
C VAL A 94 -3.15 18.32 19.20
N ASP A 95 -4.20 18.21 18.41
CA ASP A 95 -5.55 17.82 18.82
C ASP A 95 -5.92 16.39 18.38
N ALA A 96 -4.95 15.60 17.95
CA ALA A 96 -5.22 14.22 17.55
C ALA A 96 -5.80 13.41 18.73
N GLN A 97 -6.86 12.69 18.43
CA GLN A 97 -7.52 11.82 19.43
C GLN A 97 -6.77 10.49 19.56
N ARG A 98 -6.86 9.88 20.73
CA ARG A 98 -6.38 8.52 20.92
C ARG A 98 -7.15 7.58 20.01
N GLY A 99 -6.44 6.72 19.29
CA GLY A 99 -7.06 5.78 18.36
C GLY A 99 -6.11 5.36 17.25
N GLU A 100 -6.67 4.88 16.19
CA GLU A 100 -5.92 4.47 15.01
C GLU A 100 -6.37 5.25 13.78
N CYS A 101 -5.42 5.58 12.93
CA CYS A 101 -5.69 6.06 11.58
C CYS A 101 -4.82 5.30 10.59
N ARG A 102 -5.15 5.41 9.32
CA ARG A 102 -4.43 4.68 8.27
C ARG A 102 -4.48 5.42 6.94
N PHE A 103 -3.56 5.06 6.08
CA PHE A 103 -3.53 5.44 4.67
C PHE A 103 -2.68 4.44 3.90
N MET A 104 -2.66 4.57 2.58
CA MET A 104 -1.75 3.83 1.73
C MET A 104 -0.85 4.75 0.93
N LEU A 105 0.35 4.27 0.62
CA LEU A 105 1.21 4.84 -0.40
C LEU A 105 1.02 4.04 -1.68
N ALA A 106 0.57 4.69 -2.75
CA ALA A 106 0.44 4.08 -4.06
C ALA A 106 1.68 4.40 -4.88
N VAL A 107 2.38 3.37 -5.30
CA VAL A 107 3.55 3.46 -6.17
C VAL A 107 3.15 2.95 -7.54
N GLU A 108 3.20 3.83 -8.54
CA GLU A 108 2.71 3.55 -9.88
C GLU A 108 3.77 3.86 -10.93
N GLY A 109 3.86 3.03 -11.97
CA GLY A 109 4.69 3.32 -13.12
C GLY A 109 4.18 4.55 -13.87
N VAL A 110 5.06 5.50 -14.17
CA VAL A 110 4.73 6.76 -14.88
C VAL A 110 5.01 6.65 -16.37
N GLU A 111 6.03 5.90 -16.74
CA GLU A 111 6.32 5.67 -18.14
C GLU A 111 5.16 4.90 -18.76
N PRO A 112 4.74 5.25 -19.99
CA PRO A 112 3.91 4.36 -20.76
C PRO A 112 4.73 3.07 -20.87
N ALA A 113 4.52 2.18 -19.89
CA ALA A 113 5.22 0.94 -19.76
C ALA A 113 5.04 0.24 -21.09
N HIS A 114 6.12 0.03 -21.76
CA HIS A 114 6.23 -0.75 -22.98
C HIS A 114 4.90 -0.90 -23.73
N LYS A 115 4.72 -0.08 -24.74
CA LYS A 115 3.67 -0.31 -25.71
C LYS A 115 3.84 -1.73 -26.24
N ALA A 116 2.99 -2.65 -25.79
CA ALA A 116 2.92 -3.94 -26.43
C ALA A 116 2.42 -3.69 -27.85
N LEU A 117 3.33 -3.80 -28.81
CA LEU A 117 2.99 -3.69 -30.22
C LEU A 117 2.39 -5.03 -30.65
N ILE A 118 1.08 -5.05 -30.81
CA ILE A 118 0.41 -6.19 -31.41
C ILE A 118 0.24 -5.87 -32.88
N GLU A 119 1.07 -6.51 -33.71
CA GLU A 119 0.90 -6.45 -35.15
C GLU A 119 -0.05 -7.57 -35.57
N SER A 120 -1.22 -7.21 -36.06
CA SER A 120 -2.17 -8.12 -36.66
C SER A 120 -2.69 -7.51 -37.96
N GLY A 121 -2.41 -8.17 -39.09
CA GLY A 121 -2.94 -7.76 -40.38
C GLY A 121 -2.53 -6.36 -40.86
N GLY A 122 -1.34 -5.90 -40.52
CA GLY A 122 -0.83 -4.58 -40.92
C GLY A 122 -1.28 -3.42 -40.07
N ALA A 123 -2.03 -3.67 -38.99
CA ALA A 123 -2.39 -2.68 -37.98
C ALA A 123 -1.59 -2.91 -36.69
N SER A 124 -0.98 -1.86 -36.15
CA SER A 124 -0.30 -1.91 -34.85
C SER A 124 -1.20 -1.30 -33.76
N LEU A 125 -1.45 -2.06 -32.70
CA LEU A 125 -2.17 -1.61 -31.51
C LEU A 125 -1.21 -1.46 -30.35
N SER A 126 -1.16 -0.27 -29.77
CA SER A 126 -0.31 0.06 -28.64
C SER A 126 -1.13 0.09 -27.36
N LEU A 127 -0.89 -0.87 -26.45
CA LEU A 127 -1.58 -0.97 -25.16
C LEU A 127 -0.63 -0.52 -24.04
N PRO A 128 -0.98 0.51 -23.25
CA PRO A 128 -0.23 0.85 -22.06
C PRO A 128 -0.47 -0.21 -20.98
N VAL A 129 0.62 -0.71 -20.38
CA VAL A 129 0.56 -1.64 -19.24
C VAL A 129 1.17 -0.95 -18.05
N ASN A 130 0.34 -0.54 -17.10
CA ASN A 130 0.76 0.12 -15.88
C ASN A 130 0.55 -0.79 -14.67
N GLY A 131 1.55 -0.85 -13.78
CA GLY A 131 1.47 -1.54 -12.51
C GLY A 131 1.31 -0.57 -11.34
N ARG A 132 0.66 -1.03 -10.29
CA ARG A 132 0.52 -0.31 -9.02
C ARG A 132 0.84 -1.23 -7.87
N ILE A 133 1.62 -0.72 -6.90
CA ILE A 133 1.83 -1.37 -5.61
C ILE A 133 1.32 -0.42 -4.53
N ALA A 134 0.48 -0.92 -3.64
CA ALA A 134 -0.03 -0.16 -2.50
C ALA A 134 0.61 -0.66 -1.21
N VAL A 135 1.19 0.27 -0.46
CA VAL A 135 1.83 0.02 0.84
C VAL A 135 0.97 0.60 1.93
N ALA A 136 0.44 -0.25 2.80
CA ALA A 136 -0.41 0.18 3.90
C ALA A 136 0.42 0.79 5.04
N VAL A 137 -0.05 1.89 5.58
CA VAL A 137 0.52 2.55 6.76
C VAL A 137 -0.56 2.64 7.83
N TYR A 138 -0.30 2.01 8.97
CA TYR A 138 -1.16 2.04 10.15
C TYR A 138 -0.50 2.88 11.23
N MET A 139 -1.26 3.77 11.85
CA MET A 139 -0.78 4.67 12.89
C MET A 139 -1.60 4.49 14.16
N ALA A 140 -0.93 4.10 15.25
CA ALA A 140 -1.51 4.08 16.59
C ALA A 140 -1.19 5.40 17.31
N LEU A 141 -2.22 6.08 17.80
CA LEU A 141 -2.12 7.43 18.35
C LEU A 141 -2.28 7.43 19.85
N ASN A 142 -1.38 8.17 20.55
CA ASN A 142 -1.50 8.48 21.96
C ASN A 142 -1.66 7.26 22.87
N GLY A 143 -0.85 6.22 22.60
CA GLY A 143 -0.85 5.00 23.39
C GLY A 143 -1.97 4.03 23.04
N ALA A 144 -2.73 4.28 21.97
CA ALA A 144 -3.65 3.28 21.45
C ALA A 144 -2.86 2.07 21.00
N GLN A 145 -3.25 0.91 21.46
CA GLN A 145 -2.69 -0.34 20.96
C GLN A 145 -3.70 -0.95 20.01
N PRO A 146 -3.24 -1.52 18.89
CA PRO A 146 -4.14 -2.32 18.07
C PRO A 146 -4.59 -3.49 18.95
N GLN A 147 -5.83 -3.41 19.44
CA GLN A 147 -6.42 -4.50 20.21
C GLN A 147 -6.89 -5.56 19.24
N LEU A 148 -5.94 -6.31 18.70
CA LEU A 148 -6.21 -7.44 17.86
C LEU A 148 -6.43 -8.66 18.75
N GLU A 149 -7.64 -9.13 18.77
CA GLU A 149 -8.02 -10.37 19.47
C GLU A 149 -8.28 -11.45 18.43
N MET A 150 -7.51 -12.53 18.49
CA MET A 150 -7.73 -13.67 17.62
C MET A 150 -8.95 -14.45 18.11
N ARG A 151 -10.05 -14.36 17.37
CA ARG A 151 -11.31 -15.00 17.76
C ARG A 151 -11.46 -16.42 17.29
N SER A 152 -10.87 -16.78 16.17
CA SER A 152 -10.89 -18.14 15.68
C SER A 152 -9.75 -18.43 14.73
N VAL A 153 -9.25 -19.66 14.82
CA VAL A 153 -8.36 -20.23 13.82
C VAL A 153 -9.05 -21.47 13.28
N GLY A 154 -9.24 -21.54 11.99
CA GLY A 154 -9.95 -22.65 11.37
C GLY A 154 -9.56 -22.83 9.93
N VAL A 155 -10.17 -23.83 9.31
CA VAL A 155 -10.00 -24.10 7.88
C VAL A 155 -11.35 -23.90 7.20
N LYS A 156 -11.37 -23.06 6.19
CA LYS A 156 -12.56 -22.85 5.35
C LYS A 156 -12.29 -23.25 3.91
N ASP A 157 -13.32 -23.79 3.26
CA ASP A 157 -13.26 -24.01 1.83
C ASP A 157 -13.47 -22.69 1.09
N ILE A 158 -12.45 -22.28 0.34
CA ILE A 158 -12.47 -21.07 -0.46
C ILE A 158 -12.18 -21.47 -1.90
N GLY A 159 -13.20 -21.36 -2.78
CA GLY A 159 -13.07 -21.73 -4.19
C GLY A 159 -12.68 -23.19 -4.40
N GLY A 160 -13.21 -24.11 -3.59
CA GLY A 160 -12.92 -25.55 -3.68
C GLY A 160 -11.58 -25.97 -3.06
N THR A 161 -10.86 -25.05 -2.41
CA THR A 161 -9.59 -25.36 -1.74
C THR A 161 -9.70 -25.06 -0.25
N ARG A 162 -9.22 -25.98 0.57
CA ARG A 162 -9.17 -25.77 2.03
C ARG A 162 -8.03 -24.81 2.35
N LYS A 163 -8.37 -23.69 2.99
CA LYS A 163 -7.38 -22.65 3.37
C LYS A 163 -7.47 -22.36 4.86
N PRO A 164 -6.35 -22.13 5.54
CA PRO A 164 -6.38 -21.66 6.91
C PRO A 164 -6.97 -20.24 6.96
N VAL A 165 -7.84 -20.01 7.92
CA VAL A 165 -8.49 -18.70 8.14
C VAL A 165 -8.29 -18.30 9.59
N VAL A 166 -7.86 -17.06 9.79
CA VAL A 166 -7.75 -16.45 11.10
C VAL A 166 -8.73 -15.30 11.16
N THR A 167 -9.62 -15.35 12.14
CA THR A 167 -10.53 -14.25 12.43
C THR A 167 -9.95 -13.43 13.57
N VAL A 168 -9.72 -12.16 13.31
CA VAL A 168 -9.11 -11.23 14.25
C VAL A 168 -10.11 -10.12 14.55
N HIS A 169 -10.29 -9.82 15.84
CA HIS A 169 -11.12 -8.70 16.29
C HIS A 169 -10.23 -7.58 16.81
N ASN A 170 -10.40 -6.39 16.23
CA ASN A 170 -9.86 -5.16 16.79
C ASN A 170 -11.01 -4.46 17.52
N SER A 171 -10.80 -3.98 18.73
CA SER A 171 -11.83 -3.26 19.48
C SER A 171 -12.41 -2.05 18.74
N ALA A 172 -11.68 -1.53 17.74
CA ALA A 172 -12.17 -0.49 16.84
C ALA A 172 -12.78 -1.07 15.56
N ARG A 173 -12.47 -2.31 15.16
CA ARG A 173 -12.90 -2.94 13.91
C ARG A 173 -12.84 -4.46 13.99
N VAL A 174 -13.73 -5.10 13.22
CA VAL A 174 -13.64 -6.54 12.98
C VAL A 174 -12.93 -6.75 11.64
N LEU A 175 -11.85 -7.52 11.66
CA LEU A 175 -11.09 -7.87 10.48
C LEU A 175 -11.11 -9.38 10.29
N SER A 176 -11.45 -9.82 9.09
CA SER A 176 -11.27 -11.21 8.67
C SER A 176 -10.11 -11.27 7.70
N MET A 177 -9.13 -12.10 8.01
CA MET A 177 -7.95 -12.28 7.18
C MET A 177 -7.85 -13.73 6.75
N THR A 178 -7.61 -13.95 5.46
CA THR A 178 -7.27 -15.26 4.92
C THR A 178 -5.76 -15.35 4.81
N ALA A 179 -5.15 -16.26 5.59
CA ALA A 179 -3.74 -16.52 5.48
C ALA A 179 -3.46 -17.32 4.20
N ARG A 180 -2.48 -16.88 3.43
CA ARG A 180 -1.95 -17.66 2.31
C ARG A 180 -0.82 -18.54 2.83
N PRO A 181 -0.74 -19.80 2.38
CA PRO A 181 0.38 -20.68 2.73
C PRO A 181 1.71 -20.14 2.18
#